data_da09869ba99250826bbc1f6772ac9e20
#
_entry.id   da09869ba99250826bbc1f6772ac9e20
#
_cell.length_a   1.000
_cell.length_b   1.000
_cell.length_c   1.000
_cell.angle_alpha   90.00
_cell.angle_beta   90.00
_cell.angle_gamma   90.00
#
_symmetry.space_group_name_H-M   'P 1'
#
loop_
_entity.id
_entity.type
_entity.pdbx_description
1 polymer ?
#
loop_
_entity_poly.entity_id
_entity_poly.type
_entity_poly.pdbx_seq_one_letter_code
_entity_poly.pdbx_strand_id
1 'polypeptide(L)'
;DDYSKIGIMPDALRNYLLRLGWSYQDKEIFTLDESIKYFNLEGIGKSPSKLDMSRILSMNEHYIKTIDEQELFKSLMEYCEIYKEKIKPEKEEKIKNSLSFLKNKAKTLEDIFNNAKYIILDKINFNPDDLKLIDDKAKKIIQEFKTEISSLDNLNREILEPIVNNLIKKHETNFKGVGQPLRVILTGSKFGPGLYDILISLGKEEVNQRLGNEIIE
;
A
#
# COMPACT_ATOMS: atom_id res chain seq x y z
N ASP A 1 -5.21 16.78 -15.90
CA ASP A 1 -4.27 16.93 -14.77
C ASP A 1 -4.85 16.48 -13.43
N ASP A 2 -6.14 16.72 -13.13
CA ASP A 2 -6.71 16.38 -11.83
C ASP A 2 -6.74 14.87 -11.56
N TYR A 3 -7.06 14.06 -12.55
CA TYR A 3 -7.07 12.60 -12.40
C TYR A 3 -5.66 12.01 -12.21
N SER A 4 -4.67 12.53 -12.91
CA SER A 4 -3.28 12.11 -12.75
C SER A 4 -2.76 12.44 -11.36
N LYS A 5 -3.13 13.61 -10.81
CA LYS A 5 -2.72 14.08 -9.49
C LYS A 5 -3.20 13.15 -8.36
N ILE A 6 -4.39 12.58 -8.48
CA ILE A 6 -4.90 11.58 -7.52
C ILE A 6 -4.47 10.16 -7.84
N GLY A 7 -3.65 9.96 -8.86
CA GLY A 7 -3.04 8.68 -9.20
C GLY A 7 -3.94 7.74 -10.00
N ILE A 8 -4.84 8.29 -10.84
CA ILE A 8 -5.58 7.51 -11.84
C ILE A 8 -4.67 7.22 -13.03
N MET A 9 -4.55 5.95 -13.39
CA MET A 9 -3.76 5.51 -14.53
C MET A 9 -4.43 5.89 -15.86
N PRO A 10 -3.67 6.33 -16.88
CA PRO A 10 -4.23 6.74 -18.16
C PRO A 10 -5.11 5.68 -18.82
N ASP A 11 -4.70 4.41 -18.76
CA ASP A 11 -5.44 3.30 -19.34
C ASP A 11 -6.78 3.06 -18.64
N ALA A 12 -6.82 3.18 -17.32
CA ALA A 12 -8.05 3.06 -16.56
C ALA A 12 -9.04 4.19 -16.90
N LEU A 13 -8.54 5.42 -16.98
CA LEU A 13 -9.36 6.58 -17.34
C LEU A 13 -9.87 6.46 -18.77
N ARG A 14 -9.02 6.08 -19.72
CA ARG A 14 -9.41 5.85 -21.11
C ARG A 14 -10.53 4.79 -21.21
N ASN A 15 -10.34 3.66 -20.54
CA ASN A 15 -11.33 2.59 -20.54
C ASN A 15 -12.66 3.05 -19.92
N TYR A 16 -12.60 3.78 -18.83
CA TYR A 16 -13.80 4.34 -18.19
C TYR A 16 -14.54 5.29 -19.15
N LEU A 17 -13.82 6.24 -19.77
CA LEU A 17 -14.42 7.20 -20.70
C LEU A 17 -14.99 6.52 -21.94
N LEU A 18 -14.34 5.49 -22.47
CA LEU A 18 -14.88 4.66 -23.55
C LEU A 18 -16.23 4.06 -23.13
N ARG A 19 -16.30 3.45 -21.97
CA ARG A 19 -17.51 2.81 -21.43
C ARG A 19 -18.59 3.80 -21.00
N LEU A 20 -18.25 5.05 -20.81
CA LEU A 20 -19.21 6.07 -20.38
C LEU A 20 -20.33 6.31 -21.39
N GLY A 21 -20.07 6.12 -22.67
CA GLY A 21 -21.06 6.34 -23.73
C GLY A 21 -21.09 5.26 -24.81
N TRP A 22 -20.31 4.18 -24.66
CA TRP A 22 -20.21 3.12 -25.63
C TRP A 22 -20.20 1.73 -24.96
N SER A 23 -20.76 0.74 -25.62
CA SER A 23 -20.78 -0.64 -25.16
C SER A 23 -20.49 -1.61 -26.28
N TYR A 24 -19.85 -2.72 -25.95
CA TYR A 24 -19.59 -3.84 -26.84
C TYR A 24 -19.80 -5.15 -26.09
N GLN A 25 -20.91 -5.82 -26.37
CA GLN A 25 -21.34 -7.01 -25.64
C GLN A 25 -21.33 -6.77 -24.11
N ASP A 26 -20.94 -7.77 -23.31
CA ASP A 26 -20.82 -7.68 -21.87
C ASP A 26 -19.39 -7.33 -21.41
N LYS A 27 -18.51 -6.93 -22.33
CA LYS A 27 -17.11 -6.64 -22.03
C LYS A 27 -16.97 -5.25 -21.39
N GLU A 28 -16.26 -5.19 -20.24
CA GLU A 28 -16.05 -3.95 -19.51
C GLU A 28 -14.60 -3.43 -19.61
N ILE A 29 -13.63 -4.34 -19.69
CA ILE A 29 -12.21 -4.01 -19.73
C ILE A 29 -11.68 -4.19 -21.15
N PHE A 30 -11.07 -3.15 -21.69
CA PHE A 30 -10.49 -3.11 -23.03
C PHE A 30 -9.05 -2.62 -23.00
N THR A 31 -8.16 -3.33 -23.67
CA THR A 31 -6.86 -2.79 -24.03
C THR A 31 -7.03 -1.65 -25.06
N LEU A 32 -5.98 -0.90 -25.33
CA LEU A 32 -6.01 0.12 -26.38
C LEU A 32 -6.34 -0.52 -27.74
N ASP A 33 -5.66 -1.62 -28.08
CA ASP A 33 -5.86 -2.32 -29.35
C ASP A 33 -7.27 -2.89 -29.48
N GLU A 34 -7.82 -3.45 -28.42
CA GLU A 34 -9.20 -3.91 -28.40
C GLU A 34 -10.20 -2.76 -28.55
N SER A 35 -9.93 -1.62 -27.91
CA SER A 35 -10.72 -0.40 -28.04
C SER A 35 -10.79 0.06 -29.49
N ILE A 36 -9.66 0.08 -30.19
CA ILE A 36 -9.56 0.47 -31.60
C ILE A 36 -10.27 -0.59 -32.48
N LYS A 37 -10.06 -1.86 -32.19
CA LYS A 37 -10.60 -2.97 -33.00
C LYS A 37 -12.12 -3.08 -32.94
N TYR A 38 -12.70 -2.89 -31.76
CA TYR A 38 -14.13 -3.14 -31.53
C TYR A 38 -15.00 -1.89 -31.58
N PHE A 39 -14.39 -0.70 -31.50
CA PHE A 39 -15.15 0.54 -31.53
C PHE A 39 -15.97 0.67 -32.83
N ASN A 40 -17.25 0.95 -32.67
CA ASN A 40 -18.17 1.24 -33.75
C ASN A 40 -19.23 2.25 -33.29
N LEU A 41 -19.89 2.87 -34.26
CA LEU A 41 -20.93 3.88 -33.99
C LEU A 41 -22.25 3.26 -33.47
N GLU A 42 -22.50 2.01 -33.73
CA GLU A 42 -23.72 1.29 -33.32
C GLU A 42 -23.73 1.07 -31.79
N GLY A 43 -22.55 0.91 -31.20
CA GLY A 43 -22.38 0.75 -29.76
C GLY A 43 -22.54 2.04 -28.94
N ILE A 44 -22.73 3.18 -29.62
CA ILE A 44 -22.89 4.47 -28.91
C ILE A 44 -24.29 4.58 -28.30
N GLY A 45 -24.35 4.75 -26.99
CA GLY A 45 -25.59 4.95 -26.25
C GLY A 45 -26.22 6.33 -26.52
N LYS A 46 -27.56 6.36 -26.56
CA LYS A 46 -28.32 7.60 -26.80
C LYS A 46 -28.65 8.34 -25.50
N SER A 47 -28.44 7.73 -24.35
CA SER A 47 -28.74 8.32 -23.04
C SER A 47 -27.59 9.20 -22.54
N PRO A 48 -27.88 10.32 -21.86
CA PRO A 48 -26.85 11.11 -21.21
C PRO A 48 -26.08 10.28 -20.19
N SER A 49 -24.76 10.36 -20.24
CA SER A 49 -23.89 9.66 -19.29
C SER A 49 -23.44 10.63 -18.21
N LYS A 50 -23.43 10.16 -16.95
CA LYS A 50 -22.94 10.92 -15.82
C LYS A 50 -21.61 10.34 -15.34
N LEU A 51 -20.63 11.22 -15.15
CA LEU A 51 -19.34 10.83 -14.60
C LEU A 51 -19.53 10.36 -13.14
N ASP A 52 -18.95 9.20 -12.84
CA ASP A 52 -19.01 8.56 -11.52
C ASP A 52 -17.60 8.22 -11.04
N MET A 53 -17.14 8.98 -10.05
CA MET A 53 -15.80 8.81 -9.49
C MET A 53 -15.60 7.44 -8.84
N SER A 54 -16.63 6.86 -8.24
CA SER A 54 -16.53 5.54 -7.62
C SER A 54 -16.24 4.44 -8.65
N ARG A 55 -16.82 4.55 -9.84
CA ARG A 55 -16.54 3.65 -10.97
C ARG A 55 -15.15 3.85 -11.55
N ILE A 56 -14.68 5.11 -11.64
CA ILE A 56 -13.29 5.40 -12.06
C ILE A 56 -12.31 4.73 -11.11
N LEU A 57 -12.50 4.89 -9.79
CA LEU A 57 -11.64 4.28 -8.77
C LEU A 57 -11.68 2.75 -8.83
N SER A 58 -12.85 2.15 -9.04
CA SER A 58 -12.99 0.70 -9.20
C SER A 58 -12.27 0.20 -10.46
N MET A 59 -12.39 0.92 -11.56
CA MET A 59 -11.68 0.62 -12.80
C MET A 59 -10.17 0.73 -12.59
N ASN A 60 -9.70 1.79 -11.94
CA ASN A 60 -8.29 2.01 -11.67
C ASN A 60 -7.71 0.93 -10.74
N GLU A 61 -8.45 0.52 -9.71
CA GLU A 61 -8.09 -0.61 -8.83
C GLU A 61 -7.88 -1.91 -9.63
N HIS A 62 -8.75 -2.17 -10.60
CA HIS A 62 -8.60 -3.34 -11.49
C HIS A 62 -7.28 -3.26 -12.28
N TYR A 63 -6.98 -2.11 -12.91
CA TYR A 63 -5.74 -1.92 -13.65
C TYR A 63 -4.50 -2.05 -12.75
N ILE A 64 -4.49 -1.44 -11.57
CA ILE A 64 -3.40 -1.58 -10.59
C ILE A 64 -3.14 -3.05 -10.22
N LYS A 65 -4.20 -3.84 -10.06
CA LYS A 65 -4.08 -5.26 -9.71
C LYS A 65 -3.55 -6.13 -10.83
N THR A 66 -3.90 -5.82 -12.06
CA THR A 66 -3.67 -6.68 -13.23
C THR A 66 -2.46 -6.28 -14.09
N ILE A 67 -1.99 -5.05 -14.00
CA ILE A 67 -0.81 -4.58 -14.73
C ILE A 67 0.46 -5.34 -14.28
N ASP A 68 1.40 -5.50 -15.18
CA ASP A 68 2.73 -6.02 -14.86
C ASP A 68 3.40 -5.20 -13.74
N GLU A 69 4.09 -5.87 -12.82
CA GLU A 69 4.69 -5.19 -11.66
C GLU A 69 5.82 -4.23 -12.03
N GLN A 70 6.54 -4.46 -13.12
CA GLN A 70 7.58 -3.53 -13.59
C GLN A 70 6.96 -2.27 -14.17
N GLU A 71 5.86 -2.41 -14.90
CA GLU A 71 5.11 -1.28 -15.44
C GLU A 71 4.43 -0.48 -14.32
N LEU A 72 3.88 -1.17 -13.31
CA LEU A 72 3.31 -0.50 -12.14
C LEU A 72 4.37 0.26 -11.36
N PHE A 73 5.55 -0.35 -11.16
CA PHE A 73 6.68 0.30 -10.49
C PHE A 73 7.10 1.57 -11.23
N LYS A 74 7.26 1.50 -12.56
CA LYS A 74 7.59 2.65 -13.39
C LYS A 74 6.55 3.76 -13.26
N SER A 75 5.27 3.42 -13.35
CA SER A 75 4.17 4.38 -13.19
C SER A 75 4.15 5.03 -11.81
N LEU A 76 4.46 4.27 -10.75
CA LEU A 76 4.59 4.80 -9.39
C LEU A 76 5.77 5.77 -9.26
N MET A 77 6.93 5.44 -9.83
CA MET A 77 8.11 6.33 -9.80
C MET A 77 7.83 7.65 -10.50
N GLU A 78 7.25 7.59 -11.70
CA GLU A 78 6.85 8.78 -12.47
C GLU A 78 5.83 9.63 -11.70
N TYR A 79 4.83 8.99 -11.09
CA TYR A 79 3.84 9.65 -10.26
C TYR A 79 4.47 10.36 -9.06
N CYS A 80 5.39 9.70 -8.37
CA CYS A 80 6.08 10.28 -7.22
C CYS A 80 6.95 11.47 -7.62
N GLU A 81 7.69 11.38 -8.72
CA GLU A 81 8.53 12.47 -9.20
C GLU A 81 7.73 13.73 -9.59
N ILE A 82 6.53 13.54 -10.15
CA ILE A 82 5.71 14.66 -10.62
C ILE A 82 4.86 15.27 -9.49
N TYR A 83 4.27 14.45 -8.62
CA TYR A 83 3.20 14.89 -7.72
C TYR A 83 3.53 14.80 -6.23
N LYS A 84 4.62 14.14 -5.85
CA LYS A 84 4.99 13.91 -4.44
C LYS A 84 6.46 14.31 -4.22
N GLU A 85 7.32 13.34 -4.04
CA GLU A 85 8.75 13.51 -3.88
C GLU A 85 9.50 12.44 -4.68
N LYS A 86 10.65 12.82 -5.19
CA LYS A 86 11.51 11.87 -5.90
C LYS A 86 12.03 10.83 -4.93
N ILE A 87 11.76 9.56 -5.25
CA ILE A 87 12.23 8.44 -4.44
C ILE A 87 13.74 8.29 -4.61
N LYS A 88 14.45 8.12 -3.50
CA LYS A 88 15.90 7.93 -3.51
C LYS A 88 16.26 6.55 -4.09
N PRO A 89 17.31 6.42 -4.90
CA PRO A 89 17.69 5.15 -5.53
C PRO A 89 17.85 3.99 -4.54
N GLU A 90 18.39 4.26 -3.34
CA GLU A 90 18.56 3.24 -2.30
C GLU A 90 17.24 2.69 -1.72
N LYS A 91 16.10 3.37 -1.99
CA LYS A 91 14.76 2.96 -1.56
C LYS A 91 14.01 2.19 -2.66
N GLU A 92 14.38 2.37 -3.92
CA GLU A 92 13.65 1.85 -5.09
C GLU A 92 13.51 0.34 -5.06
N GLU A 93 14.61 -0.39 -4.76
CA GLU A 93 14.58 -1.84 -4.73
C GLU A 93 13.67 -2.37 -3.61
N LYS A 94 13.69 -1.73 -2.44
CA LYS A 94 12.81 -2.07 -1.32
C LYS A 94 11.33 -1.89 -1.70
N ILE A 95 11.00 -0.82 -2.40
CA ILE A 95 9.65 -0.54 -2.89
C ILE A 95 9.25 -1.56 -3.94
N LYS A 96 10.14 -1.84 -4.91
CA LYS A 96 9.90 -2.81 -5.97
C LYS A 96 9.59 -4.20 -5.41
N ASN A 97 10.39 -4.67 -4.46
CA ASN A 97 10.20 -5.96 -3.80
C ASN A 97 8.95 -6.01 -2.90
N SER A 98 8.41 -4.86 -2.53
CA SER A 98 7.23 -4.71 -1.68
C SER A 98 5.95 -4.42 -2.44
N LEU A 99 6.03 -4.22 -3.75
CA LEU A 99 4.92 -3.70 -4.56
C LEU A 99 3.69 -4.60 -4.54
N SER A 100 3.88 -5.92 -4.49
CA SER A 100 2.81 -6.93 -4.44
C SER A 100 1.84 -6.71 -3.29
N PHE A 101 2.33 -6.30 -2.11
CA PHE A 101 1.47 -6.01 -0.97
C PHE A 101 1.16 -4.51 -0.81
N LEU A 102 2.03 -3.59 -1.28
CA LEU A 102 1.76 -2.16 -1.27
C LEU A 102 0.56 -1.79 -2.13
N LYS A 103 0.36 -2.49 -3.26
CA LYS A 103 -0.82 -2.32 -4.14
C LYS A 103 -2.09 -2.97 -3.59
N ASN A 104 -1.99 -3.78 -2.53
CA ASN A 104 -3.15 -4.44 -1.97
C ASN A 104 -4.12 -3.42 -1.37
N LYS A 105 -5.38 -3.46 -1.81
CA LYS A 105 -6.43 -2.48 -1.47
C LYS A 105 -6.17 -1.05 -1.98
N ALA A 106 -5.12 -0.81 -2.76
CA ALA A 106 -4.89 0.47 -3.39
C ALA A 106 -5.83 0.66 -4.58
N LYS A 107 -6.47 1.80 -4.65
CA LYS A 107 -7.32 2.22 -5.78
C LYS A 107 -6.63 3.20 -6.70
N THR A 108 -5.54 3.82 -6.22
CA THR A 108 -4.78 4.84 -6.92
C THR A 108 -3.28 4.67 -6.70
N LEU A 109 -2.45 5.31 -7.53
CA LEU A 109 -1.01 5.39 -7.28
C LEU A 109 -0.72 6.17 -6.00
N GLU A 110 -1.59 7.12 -5.62
CA GLU A 110 -1.50 7.82 -4.35
C GLU A 110 -1.67 6.89 -3.15
N ASP A 111 -2.59 5.92 -3.24
CA ASP A 111 -2.75 4.91 -2.18
C ASP A 111 -1.49 4.05 -2.03
N ILE A 112 -0.87 3.65 -3.16
CA ILE A 112 0.39 2.89 -3.14
C ILE A 112 1.50 3.73 -2.51
N PHE A 113 1.64 5.00 -2.90
CA PHE A 113 2.59 5.92 -2.28
C PHE A 113 2.36 6.04 -0.78
N ASN A 114 1.12 6.23 -0.34
CA ASN A 114 0.77 6.32 1.08
C ASN A 114 1.11 5.03 1.84
N ASN A 115 0.87 3.87 1.23
CA ASN A 115 1.26 2.57 1.78
C ASN A 115 2.78 2.40 1.88
N ALA A 116 3.55 3.04 0.98
CA ALA A 116 5.00 2.97 0.92
C ALA A 116 5.73 4.05 1.74
N LYS A 117 5.03 5.03 2.30
CA LYS A 117 5.64 6.17 3.03
C LYS A 117 6.66 5.75 4.08
N TYR A 118 6.40 4.66 4.80
CA TYR A 118 7.31 4.17 5.84
C TYR A 118 8.65 3.64 5.28
N ILE A 119 8.71 3.31 3.97
CA ILE A 119 9.95 2.98 3.26
C ILE A 119 10.59 4.26 2.71
N ILE A 120 9.78 5.15 2.13
CA ILE A 120 10.23 6.34 1.39
C ILE A 120 10.83 7.38 2.32
N LEU A 121 10.13 7.71 3.41
CA LEU A 121 10.52 8.79 4.31
C LEU A 121 11.69 8.39 5.21
N ASP A 122 12.66 9.29 5.37
CA ASP A 122 13.78 9.08 6.28
C ASP A 122 13.37 9.24 7.77
N LYS A 123 12.31 9.99 8.02
CA LYS A 123 11.75 10.20 9.35
C LYS A 123 10.30 9.76 9.40
N ILE A 124 9.94 9.02 10.42
CA ILE A 124 8.57 8.62 10.68
C ILE A 124 7.80 9.81 11.25
N ASN A 125 6.69 10.15 10.61
CA ASN A 125 5.74 11.12 11.12
C ASN A 125 4.65 10.35 11.89
N PHE A 126 4.68 10.47 13.21
CA PHE A 126 3.71 9.80 14.08
C PHE A 126 2.38 10.55 14.09
N ASN A 127 1.28 9.80 13.90
CA ASN A 127 -0.05 10.33 14.13
C ASN A 127 -0.30 10.46 15.64
N PRO A 128 -0.62 11.65 16.17
CA PRO A 128 -0.79 11.87 17.62
C PRO A 128 -1.88 11.00 18.25
N ASP A 129 -2.95 10.69 17.51
CA ASP A 129 -4.02 9.81 18.03
C ASP A 129 -3.60 8.35 18.05
N ASP A 130 -2.76 7.94 17.11
CA ASP A 130 -2.26 6.57 17.07
C ASP A 130 -1.18 6.32 18.13
N LEU A 131 -0.43 7.35 18.53
CA LEU A 131 0.52 7.26 19.64
C LEU A 131 -0.14 6.90 20.97
N LYS A 132 -1.41 7.22 21.17
CA LYS A 132 -2.17 6.82 22.36
C LYS A 132 -2.32 5.29 22.51
N LEU A 133 -2.03 4.53 21.45
CA LEU A 133 -1.98 3.06 21.51
C LEU A 133 -0.68 2.52 22.12
N ILE A 134 0.32 3.38 22.36
CA ILE A 134 1.59 3.01 23.00
C ILE A 134 1.49 3.25 24.50
N ASP A 135 0.62 2.51 25.16
CA ASP A 135 0.51 2.47 26.63
C ASP A 135 1.61 1.58 27.25
N ASP A 136 1.65 1.49 28.57
CA ASP A 136 2.67 0.70 29.30
C ASP A 136 2.64 -0.78 28.92
N LYS A 137 1.47 -1.33 28.60
CA LYS A 137 1.34 -2.71 28.13
C LYS A 137 1.91 -2.87 26.72
N ALA A 138 1.61 -1.93 25.85
CA ALA A 138 2.14 -1.91 24.49
C ALA A 138 3.69 -1.75 24.50
N LYS A 139 4.23 -0.89 25.34
CA LYS A 139 5.69 -0.73 25.50
C LYS A 139 6.36 -2.06 25.89
N LYS A 140 5.81 -2.78 26.85
CA LYS A 140 6.33 -4.10 27.25
C LYS A 140 6.29 -5.10 26.09
N ILE A 141 5.19 -5.15 25.33
CA ILE A 141 5.04 -6.03 24.17
C ILE A 141 6.10 -5.68 23.11
N ILE A 142 6.33 -4.39 22.83
CA ILE A 142 7.31 -3.92 21.85
C ILE A 142 8.74 -4.30 22.28
N GLN A 143 9.09 -4.12 23.56
CA GLN A 143 10.39 -4.48 24.08
C GLN A 143 10.65 -5.99 24.04
N GLU A 144 9.66 -6.80 24.40
CA GLU A 144 9.75 -8.24 24.29
C GLU A 144 9.88 -8.69 22.83
N PHE A 145 9.06 -8.14 21.93
CA PHE A 145 9.16 -8.42 20.50
C PHE A 145 10.56 -8.07 19.96
N LYS A 146 11.11 -6.91 20.32
CA LYS A 146 12.46 -6.50 19.95
C LYS A 146 13.51 -7.52 20.44
N THR A 147 13.38 -8.02 21.66
CA THR A 147 14.30 -9.02 22.22
C THR A 147 14.23 -10.32 21.43
N GLU A 148 13.04 -10.81 21.11
CA GLU A 148 12.83 -12.05 20.36
C GLU A 148 13.44 -11.97 18.95
N ILE A 149 13.23 -10.87 18.23
CA ILE A 149 13.75 -10.72 16.86
C ILE A 149 15.25 -10.43 16.80
N SER A 150 15.86 -9.94 17.88
CA SER A 150 17.27 -9.58 17.92
C SER A 150 18.19 -10.78 17.68
N SER A 151 17.78 -11.98 18.08
CA SER A 151 18.51 -13.22 17.91
C SER A 151 18.34 -13.89 16.53
N LEU A 152 17.44 -13.38 15.69
CA LEU A 152 17.13 -13.98 14.37
C LEU A 152 18.13 -13.51 13.32
N ASP A 153 18.42 -14.38 12.34
CA ASP A 153 19.27 -14.00 11.20
C ASP A 153 18.48 -13.22 10.13
N ASN A 154 17.22 -13.58 9.94
CA ASN A 154 16.33 -12.94 8.97
C ASN A 154 14.90 -12.86 9.49
N LEU A 155 14.07 -12.04 8.83
CA LEU A 155 12.65 -11.91 9.13
C LEU A 155 11.84 -12.51 7.99
N ASN A 156 11.05 -13.54 8.31
CA ASN A 156 10.06 -14.10 7.42
C ASN A 156 8.77 -14.42 8.20
N ARG A 157 7.69 -14.68 7.48
CA ARG A 157 6.38 -14.88 8.10
C ARG A 157 6.35 -16.10 9.02
N GLU A 158 7.01 -17.18 8.63
CA GLU A 158 7.03 -18.45 9.37
C GLU A 158 7.68 -18.31 10.75
N ILE A 159 8.67 -17.42 10.86
CA ILE A 159 9.35 -17.11 12.12
C ILE A 159 8.58 -16.07 12.93
N LEU A 160 8.05 -15.04 12.28
CA LEU A 160 7.39 -13.92 12.97
C LEU A 160 6.02 -14.29 13.54
N GLU A 161 5.25 -15.13 12.86
CA GLU A 161 3.90 -15.50 13.27
C GLU A 161 3.86 -16.24 14.62
N PRO A 162 4.71 -17.24 14.92
CA PRO A 162 4.83 -17.83 16.24
C PRO A 162 5.21 -16.82 17.34
N ILE A 163 6.12 -15.90 17.08
CA ILE A 163 6.53 -14.85 18.05
C ILE A 163 5.34 -13.97 18.42
N VAL A 164 4.61 -13.46 17.43
CA VAL A 164 3.41 -12.63 17.65
C VAL A 164 2.34 -13.41 18.39
N ASN A 165 2.09 -14.67 18.03
CA ASN A 165 1.10 -15.52 18.71
C ASN A 165 1.48 -15.81 20.17
N ASN A 166 2.77 -15.94 20.46
CA ASN A 166 3.26 -16.13 21.83
C ASN A 166 3.04 -14.87 22.68
N LEU A 167 3.33 -13.68 22.12
CA LEU A 167 3.06 -12.40 22.78
C LEU A 167 1.56 -12.18 23.02
N ILE A 168 0.70 -12.57 22.08
CA ILE A 168 -0.77 -12.52 22.25
C ILE A 168 -1.20 -13.33 23.45
N LYS A 169 -0.70 -14.57 23.57
CA LYS A 169 -1.02 -15.46 24.70
C LYS A 169 -0.46 -14.94 26.02
N LYS A 170 0.82 -14.56 26.04
CA LYS A 170 1.53 -14.10 27.24
C LYS A 170 0.89 -12.84 27.83
N HIS A 171 0.46 -11.91 26.98
CA HIS A 171 -0.15 -10.65 27.40
C HIS A 171 -1.69 -10.68 27.44
N GLU A 172 -2.30 -11.85 27.31
CA GLU A 172 -3.77 -12.01 27.32
C GLU A 172 -4.47 -10.96 26.44
N THR A 173 -4.08 -10.88 25.17
CA THR A 173 -4.57 -9.89 24.20
C THR A 173 -4.96 -10.56 22.89
N ASN A 174 -5.14 -9.79 21.85
CA ASN A 174 -5.42 -10.27 20.50
C ASN A 174 -4.40 -9.70 19.50
N PHE A 175 -4.53 -10.07 18.22
CA PHE A 175 -3.63 -9.57 17.16
C PHE A 175 -3.60 -8.05 17.07
N LYS A 176 -4.71 -7.35 17.33
CA LYS A 176 -4.73 -5.88 17.34
C LYS A 176 -3.88 -5.32 18.47
N GLY A 177 -3.95 -5.92 19.66
CA GLY A 177 -3.20 -5.45 20.83
C GLY A 177 -1.68 -5.59 20.69
N VAL A 178 -1.20 -6.49 19.85
CA VAL A 178 0.23 -6.62 19.50
C VAL A 178 0.54 -5.85 18.21
N GLY A 179 -0.25 -6.06 17.19
CA GLY A 179 0.06 -5.60 15.84
C GLY A 179 -0.13 -4.10 15.62
N GLN A 180 -1.09 -3.44 16.28
CA GLN A 180 -1.28 -2.00 16.12
C GLN A 180 -0.15 -1.18 16.77
N PRO A 181 0.26 -1.41 18.02
CA PRO A 181 1.40 -0.74 18.59
C PRO A 181 2.68 -0.92 17.78
N LEU A 182 3.00 -2.16 17.38
CA LEU A 182 4.15 -2.43 16.52
C LEU A 182 4.07 -1.66 15.20
N ARG A 183 2.90 -1.61 14.56
CA ARG A 183 2.73 -0.86 13.31
C ARG A 183 2.94 0.63 13.53
N VAL A 184 2.38 1.22 14.59
CA VAL A 184 2.57 2.65 14.91
C VAL A 184 4.04 2.99 15.06
N ILE A 185 4.79 2.23 15.81
CA ILE A 185 6.24 2.48 15.99
C ILE A 185 7.01 2.31 14.68
N LEU A 186 6.64 1.33 13.86
CA LEU A 186 7.34 1.04 12.61
C LEU A 186 6.99 1.99 11.47
N THR A 187 5.79 2.56 11.45
CA THR A 187 5.28 3.33 10.30
C THR A 187 4.69 4.70 10.62
N GLY A 188 4.48 5.00 11.90
CA GLY A 188 3.80 6.21 12.36
C GLY A 188 2.28 6.13 12.39
N SER A 189 1.67 5.01 11.94
CA SER A 189 0.22 4.86 11.81
C SER A 189 -0.25 3.44 12.14
N LYS A 190 -1.44 3.32 12.71
CA LYS A 190 -2.12 2.03 12.90
C LYS A 190 -2.72 1.46 11.61
N PHE A 191 -2.81 2.26 10.55
CA PHE A 191 -3.31 1.88 9.23
C PHE A 191 -2.16 1.61 8.25
N GLY A 192 -2.42 0.84 7.21
CA GLY A 192 -1.46 0.55 6.14
C GLY A 192 -1.33 -0.95 5.84
N PRO A 193 -0.19 -1.39 5.30
CA PRO A 193 0.10 -2.78 4.97
C PRO A 193 0.03 -3.73 6.17
N GLY A 194 0.04 -5.03 5.92
CA GLY A 194 0.08 -6.04 6.97
C GLY A 194 1.32 -5.94 7.86
N LEU A 195 1.21 -6.28 9.15
CA LEU A 195 2.35 -6.19 10.08
C LEU A 195 3.56 -6.97 9.58
N TYR A 196 3.35 -8.21 9.15
CA TYR A 196 4.45 -9.07 8.66
C TYR A 196 5.08 -8.51 7.38
N ASP A 197 4.27 -7.94 6.49
CA ASP A 197 4.76 -7.31 5.25
C ASP A 197 5.64 -6.09 5.58
N ILE A 198 5.25 -5.28 6.57
CA ILE A 198 6.05 -4.16 7.07
C ILE A 198 7.38 -4.65 7.63
N LEU A 199 7.36 -5.64 8.51
CA LEU A 199 8.56 -6.18 9.16
C LEU A 199 9.55 -6.76 8.14
N ILE A 200 9.05 -7.53 7.19
CA ILE A 200 9.86 -8.15 6.14
C ILE A 200 10.45 -7.10 5.20
N SER A 201 9.65 -6.11 4.79
CA SER A 201 10.10 -5.06 3.86
C SER A 201 11.15 -4.12 4.48
N LEU A 202 11.04 -3.82 5.76
CA LEU A 202 12.04 -3.01 6.47
C LEU A 202 13.33 -3.78 6.66
N GLY A 203 13.24 -5.08 6.97
CA GLY A 203 14.37 -5.91 7.34
C GLY A 203 14.80 -5.71 8.79
N LYS A 204 15.58 -6.66 9.31
CA LYS A 204 15.94 -6.77 10.74
C LYS A 204 16.58 -5.50 11.30
N GLU A 205 17.55 -4.94 10.59
CA GLU A 205 18.32 -3.79 11.06
C GLU A 205 17.43 -2.56 11.27
N GLU A 206 16.63 -2.23 10.27
CA GLU A 206 15.73 -1.07 10.34
C GLU A 206 14.60 -1.27 11.34
N VAL A 207 14.05 -2.49 11.44
CA VAL A 207 13.07 -2.82 12.48
C VAL A 207 13.66 -2.62 13.87
N ASN A 208 14.86 -3.14 14.16
CA ASN A 208 15.51 -2.97 15.45
C ASN A 208 15.79 -1.49 15.77
N GLN A 209 16.21 -0.72 14.79
CA GLN A 209 16.43 0.72 14.95
C GLN A 209 15.10 1.44 15.31
N ARG A 210 14.01 1.14 14.61
CA ARG A 210 12.70 1.77 14.86
C ARG A 210 12.10 1.36 16.20
N LEU A 211 12.29 0.10 16.60
CA LEU A 211 11.86 -0.41 17.91
C LEU A 211 12.74 0.11 19.07
N GLY A 212 13.84 0.77 18.79
CA GLY A 212 14.67 1.48 19.77
C GLY A 212 14.33 2.96 19.92
N ASN A 213 13.17 3.41 19.45
CA ASN A 213 12.75 4.80 19.54
C ASN A 213 12.48 5.21 20.99
N GLU A 214 12.87 6.44 21.38
CA GLU A 214 12.67 7.03 22.71
C GLU A 214 11.20 7.01 23.20
N ILE A 215 10.24 6.94 22.28
CA ILE A 215 8.81 6.80 22.60
C ILE A 215 8.51 5.51 23.40
N ILE A 216 9.38 4.50 23.30
CA ILE A 216 9.22 3.20 23.95
C ILE A 216 9.89 3.19 25.34
N GLU A 217 10.83 4.07 25.60
CA GLU A 217 11.43 4.30 26.91
C GLU A 217 10.45 5.05 27.83
#